data_2a074038b93965d69ca11aa7eca40501
#
_entry.id   2a074038b93965d69ca11aa7eca40501
#
_cell.length_a   1.000
_cell.length_b   1.000
_cell.length_c   1.000
_cell.angle_alpha   90.00
_cell.angle_beta   90.00
_cell.angle_gamma   90.00
#
_symmetry.space_group_name_H-M   'P 1'
#
loop_
_entity.id
_entity.type
_entity.pdbx_description
1 polymer ?
#
loop_
_entity_poly.entity_id
_entity_poly.type
_entity_poly.pdbx_seq_one_letter_code
_entity_poly.pdbx_strand_id
1 'polypeptide(L)'
;MADYAADIAKYTSKVNAAAIDTIVKFCGIALKGKDSQWVSVTDPAEVKRVVNGFCAKKLGLEADKAEAAVKAVGEKMTADKTKHRVTVYYLVAEHTGTMGKIS
;
A
#
# COMPACT_ATOMS: atom_id res chain seq x y z
N MET A 1 6.62 16.57 -5.69
CA MET A 1 5.92 15.27 -5.84
C MET A 1 6.76 14.18 -5.20
N ALA A 2 6.15 13.33 -4.40
CA ALA A 2 6.89 12.25 -3.75
C ALA A 2 7.38 11.23 -4.79
N ASP A 3 8.61 10.75 -4.59
CA ASP A 3 9.16 9.70 -5.43
C ASP A 3 8.82 8.34 -4.81
N TYR A 4 7.68 7.81 -5.21
CA TYR A 4 7.20 6.54 -4.67
C TYR A 4 8.12 5.37 -5.03
N ALA A 5 8.72 5.40 -6.23
CA ALA A 5 9.64 4.34 -6.63
C ALA A 5 10.86 4.30 -5.71
N ALA A 6 11.42 5.45 -5.36
CA ALA A 6 12.55 5.53 -4.44
C ALA A 6 12.18 5.06 -3.05
N ASP A 7 10.98 5.41 -2.56
CA ASP A 7 10.51 4.98 -1.25
C ASP A 7 10.29 3.46 -1.21
N ILE A 8 9.66 2.91 -2.24
CA ILE A 8 9.42 1.48 -2.37
C ILE A 8 10.75 0.71 -2.46
N ALA A 9 11.73 1.27 -3.15
CA ALA A 9 13.04 0.63 -3.32
C ALA A 9 13.79 0.40 -2.00
N LYS A 10 13.41 1.08 -0.94
CA LYS A 10 13.96 0.83 0.40
C LYS A 10 13.57 -0.55 0.93
N TYR A 11 12.47 -1.11 0.43
CA TYR A 11 11.88 -2.34 0.96
C TYR A 11 11.90 -3.51 -0.01
N THR A 12 12.14 -3.27 -1.29
CA THR A 12 12.18 -4.31 -2.31
C THR A 12 13.23 -4.01 -3.36
N SER A 13 13.84 -5.03 -3.91
CA SER A 13 14.88 -4.89 -4.94
C SER A 13 14.30 -4.71 -6.35
N LYS A 14 13.05 -5.08 -6.56
CA LYS A 14 12.39 -4.98 -7.86
C LYS A 14 11.19 -4.05 -7.76
N VAL A 15 11.29 -2.89 -8.41
CA VAL A 15 10.20 -1.91 -8.42
C VAL A 15 9.45 -2.01 -9.74
N ASN A 16 8.13 -2.23 -9.65
CA ASN A 16 7.25 -2.34 -10.80
C ASN A 16 6.54 -1.00 -11.05
N ALA A 17 7.00 -0.25 -12.04
CA ALA A 17 6.45 1.07 -12.35
C ALA A 17 4.98 1.01 -12.77
N ALA A 18 4.58 -0.03 -13.48
CA ALA A 18 3.17 -0.20 -13.89
C ALA A 18 2.25 -0.37 -12.69
N ALA A 19 2.70 -1.14 -11.69
CA ALA A 19 1.94 -1.31 -10.45
C ALA A 19 1.83 0.01 -9.68
N ILE A 20 2.90 0.79 -9.62
CA ILE A 20 2.89 2.11 -8.98
C ILE A 20 1.86 3.02 -9.65
N ASP A 21 1.86 3.08 -10.98
CA ASP A 21 0.90 3.89 -11.74
C ASP A 21 -0.53 3.48 -11.43
N THR A 22 -0.81 2.19 -11.39
CA THR A 22 -2.15 1.67 -11.07
C THR A 22 -2.58 2.11 -9.67
N ILE A 23 -1.68 2.01 -8.69
CA ILE A 23 -1.97 2.40 -7.31
C ILE A 23 -2.21 3.92 -7.22
N VAL A 24 -1.37 4.72 -7.87
CA VAL A 24 -1.51 6.18 -7.87
C VAL A 24 -2.86 6.57 -8.46
N LYS A 25 -3.29 5.95 -9.55
CA LYS A 25 -4.60 6.21 -10.15
C LYS A 25 -5.74 5.79 -9.24
N PHE A 26 -5.59 4.67 -8.55
CA PHE A 26 -6.60 4.19 -7.60
C PHE A 26 -6.74 5.15 -6.41
N CYS A 27 -5.62 5.60 -5.86
CA CYS A 27 -5.62 6.51 -4.71
C CYS A 27 -6.12 7.90 -5.08
N GLY A 28 -5.75 8.38 -6.27
CA GLY A 28 -6.28 9.63 -6.82
C GLY A 28 -6.27 10.80 -5.83
N ILE A 29 -7.47 11.24 -5.45
CA ILE A 29 -7.66 12.39 -4.55
C ILE A 29 -7.00 12.20 -3.18
N ALA A 30 -6.90 10.97 -2.69
CA ALA A 30 -6.29 10.69 -1.40
C ALA A 30 -4.82 11.16 -1.34
N LEU A 31 -4.11 11.15 -2.47
CA LEU A 31 -2.72 11.58 -2.52
C LEU A 31 -2.56 13.10 -2.50
N LYS A 32 -3.64 13.84 -2.73
CA LYS A 32 -3.64 15.30 -2.70
C LYS A 32 -3.91 15.86 -1.31
N GLY A 33 -4.47 15.06 -0.41
CA GLY A 33 -4.75 15.47 0.96
C GLY A 33 -3.49 15.45 1.82
N LYS A 34 -3.40 16.37 2.78
CA LYS A 34 -2.25 16.44 3.67
C LYS A 34 -2.08 15.17 4.51
N ASP A 35 -3.20 14.62 4.97
CA ASP A 35 -3.18 13.44 5.85
C ASP A 35 -3.50 12.15 5.10
N SER A 36 -4.32 12.21 4.07
CA SER A 36 -4.79 11.02 3.36
C SER A 36 -3.71 10.35 2.49
N GLN A 37 -2.62 11.04 2.20
CA GLN A 37 -1.49 10.43 1.50
C GLN A 37 -0.69 9.45 2.38
N TRP A 38 -0.91 9.48 3.68
CA TRP A 38 -0.24 8.61 4.64
C TRP A 38 -1.20 7.54 5.14
N VAL A 39 -0.66 6.40 5.52
CA VAL A 39 -1.44 5.31 6.14
C VAL A 39 -0.87 5.04 7.52
N SER A 40 -1.74 5.00 8.53
CA SER A 40 -1.38 4.54 9.86
C SER A 40 -1.75 3.07 9.99
N VAL A 41 -0.77 2.18 9.92
CA VAL A 41 -1.00 0.73 10.00
C VAL A 41 -1.35 0.26 11.40
N THR A 42 -1.24 1.15 12.39
CA THR A 42 -1.63 0.86 13.77
C THR A 42 -3.05 1.34 14.10
N ASP A 43 -3.66 2.11 13.20
CA ASP A 43 -5.03 2.61 13.37
C ASP A 43 -6.01 1.62 12.75
N PRO A 44 -6.88 0.96 13.54
CA PRO A 44 -7.83 -0.02 13.01
C PRO A 44 -8.74 0.53 11.91
N ALA A 45 -9.13 1.81 11.99
CA ALA A 45 -9.97 2.43 10.97
C ALA A 45 -9.23 2.54 9.63
N GLU A 46 -7.95 2.91 9.67
CA GLU A 46 -7.14 3.00 8.45
C GLU A 46 -6.88 1.62 7.85
N VAL A 47 -6.61 0.63 8.70
CA VAL A 47 -6.41 -0.76 8.25
C VAL A 47 -7.66 -1.26 7.55
N LYS A 48 -8.84 -1.01 8.11
CA LYS A 48 -10.11 -1.40 7.48
C LYS A 48 -10.31 -0.74 6.12
N ARG A 49 -9.93 0.52 5.98
CA ARG A 49 -10.04 1.21 4.69
C ARG A 49 -9.16 0.56 3.63
N VAL A 50 -7.93 0.21 3.99
CA VAL A 50 -7.02 -0.47 3.07
C VAL A 50 -7.58 -1.84 2.70
N VAL A 51 -8.03 -2.60 3.69
CA VAL A 51 -8.56 -3.95 3.50
C VAL A 51 -9.82 -3.94 2.64
N ASN A 52 -10.81 -3.11 2.98
CA ASN A 52 -12.10 -3.10 2.28
C ASN A 52 -12.06 -2.35 0.96
N GLY A 53 -11.10 -1.46 0.78
CA GLY A 53 -10.93 -0.70 -0.46
C GLY A 53 -9.96 -1.40 -1.39
N PHE A 54 -8.69 -1.06 -1.26
CA PHE A 54 -7.65 -1.51 -2.20
C PHE A 54 -7.52 -3.04 -2.24
N CYS A 55 -7.39 -3.68 -1.10
CA CYS A 55 -7.18 -5.13 -1.05
C CYS A 55 -8.36 -5.91 -1.61
N ALA A 56 -9.57 -5.55 -1.22
CA ALA A 56 -10.77 -6.24 -1.68
C ALA A 56 -11.08 -5.92 -3.15
N LYS A 57 -11.00 -4.66 -3.55
CA LYS A 57 -11.42 -4.21 -4.88
C LYS A 57 -10.37 -4.42 -5.96
N LYS A 58 -9.09 -4.22 -5.64
CA LYS A 58 -8.01 -4.31 -6.63
C LYS A 58 -7.25 -5.62 -6.56
N LEU A 59 -7.05 -6.16 -5.37
CA LEU A 59 -6.27 -7.38 -5.19
C LEU A 59 -7.14 -8.63 -5.04
N GLY A 60 -8.42 -8.47 -4.80
CA GLY A 60 -9.34 -9.59 -4.62
C GLY A 60 -9.05 -10.42 -3.36
N LEU A 61 -8.47 -9.80 -2.35
CA LEU A 61 -8.08 -10.48 -1.12
C LEU A 61 -9.23 -10.57 -0.12
N GLU A 62 -9.31 -11.69 0.59
CA GLU A 62 -10.20 -11.82 1.74
C GLU A 62 -9.71 -10.93 2.87
N ALA A 63 -10.63 -10.47 3.72
CA ALA A 63 -10.32 -9.55 4.81
C ALA A 63 -9.20 -10.07 5.71
N ASP A 64 -9.25 -11.34 6.11
CA ASP A 64 -8.26 -11.93 7.01
C ASP A 64 -6.86 -11.90 6.41
N LYS A 65 -6.75 -12.28 5.13
CA LYS A 65 -5.46 -12.26 4.42
C LYS A 65 -4.96 -10.84 4.24
N ALA A 66 -5.87 -9.92 3.92
CA ALA A 66 -5.53 -8.51 3.72
C ALA A 66 -5.04 -7.87 5.02
N GLU A 67 -5.71 -8.13 6.13
CA GLU A 67 -5.29 -7.61 7.44
C GLU A 67 -3.92 -8.13 7.84
N ALA A 68 -3.67 -9.41 7.64
CA ALA A 68 -2.37 -10.02 7.93
C ALA A 68 -1.26 -9.38 7.08
N ALA A 69 -1.55 -9.12 5.80
CA ALA A 69 -0.59 -8.51 4.89
C ALA A 69 -0.29 -7.05 5.30
N VAL A 70 -1.31 -6.29 5.64
CA VAL A 70 -1.14 -4.89 6.10
C VAL A 70 -0.30 -4.86 7.37
N LYS A 71 -0.56 -5.76 8.30
CA LYS A 71 0.21 -5.86 9.55
C LYS A 71 1.68 -6.19 9.25
N ALA A 72 1.94 -7.17 8.38
CA ALA A 72 3.29 -7.56 8.00
C ALA A 72 4.04 -6.40 7.33
N VAL A 73 3.38 -5.67 6.44
CA VAL A 73 3.95 -4.50 5.78
C VAL A 73 4.26 -3.42 6.81
N GLY A 74 3.36 -3.19 7.76
CA GLY A 74 3.57 -2.23 8.84
C GLY A 74 4.81 -2.55 9.65
N GLU A 75 5.03 -3.82 9.95
CA GLU A 75 6.23 -4.27 10.68
C GLU A 75 7.49 -4.04 9.83
N LYS A 76 7.42 -4.33 8.53
CA LYS A 76 8.53 -4.10 7.60
C LYS A 76 8.89 -2.62 7.51
N MET A 77 7.90 -1.74 7.61
CA MET A 77 8.07 -0.29 7.52
C MET A 77 8.21 0.40 8.87
N THR A 78 8.57 -0.33 9.92
CA THR A 78 8.67 0.20 11.29
C THR A 78 9.60 1.41 11.39
N ALA A 79 10.66 1.46 10.58
CA ALA A 79 11.61 2.56 10.56
C ALA A 79 11.00 3.86 10.02
N ASP A 80 9.96 3.78 9.21
CA ASP A 80 9.27 4.96 8.66
C ASP A 80 8.10 5.34 9.55
N LYS A 81 8.19 6.49 10.22
CA LYS A 81 7.12 6.99 11.09
C LYS A 81 5.89 7.39 10.29
N THR A 82 6.09 7.98 9.11
CA THR A 82 5.02 8.31 8.18
C THR A 82 5.15 7.37 6.98
N LYS A 83 4.10 6.60 6.71
CA LYS A 83 4.14 5.60 5.66
C LYS A 83 3.29 6.06 4.47
N HIS A 84 3.93 6.20 3.31
CA HIS A 84 3.22 6.59 2.09
C HIS A 84 2.15 5.54 1.76
N ARG A 85 0.94 6.00 1.47
CA ARG A 85 -0.16 5.12 1.07
C ARG A 85 0.21 4.25 -0.12
N VAL A 86 0.85 4.85 -1.13
CA VAL A 86 1.27 4.12 -2.33
C VAL A 86 2.26 3.00 -1.96
N THR A 87 3.23 3.29 -1.09
CA THR A 87 4.21 2.29 -0.67
C THR A 87 3.56 1.15 0.09
N VAL A 88 2.66 1.46 1.02
CA VAL A 88 1.94 0.42 1.79
C VAL A 88 1.16 -0.49 0.85
N TYR A 89 0.41 0.09 -0.08
CA TYR A 89 -0.40 -0.68 -1.03
C TYR A 89 0.48 -1.57 -1.92
N TYR A 90 1.60 -1.03 -2.41
CA TYR A 90 2.54 -1.77 -3.22
C TYR A 90 3.10 -2.99 -2.48
N LEU A 91 3.56 -2.78 -1.25
CA LEU A 91 4.15 -3.86 -0.45
C LEU A 91 3.12 -4.91 -0.04
N VAL A 92 1.86 -4.50 0.17
CA VAL A 92 0.78 -5.44 0.43
C VAL A 92 0.56 -6.34 -0.79
N ALA A 93 0.53 -5.78 -1.99
CA ALA A 93 0.39 -6.55 -3.22
C ALA A 93 1.57 -7.51 -3.41
N GLU A 94 2.78 -7.06 -3.14
CA GLU A 94 3.98 -7.89 -3.23
C GLU A 94 3.93 -9.03 -2.21
N HIS A 95 3.58 -8.71 -0.97
CA HIS A 95 3.53 -9.70 0.13
C HIS A 95 2.52 -10.81 -0.14
N THR A 96 1.39 -10.47 -0.73
CA THR A 96 0.30 -11.42 -0.99
C THR A 96 0.40 -12.12 -2.35
N GLY A 97 1.41 -11.77 -3.15
CA GLY A 97 1.56 -12.34 -4.48
C GLY A 97 0.52 -11.89 -5.48
N THR A 98 -0.11 -10.74 -5.24
CA THR A 98 -1.18 -10.20 -6.10
C THR A 98 -0.71 -9.05 -7.00
N MET A 99 0.60 -8.87 -7.13
CA MET A 99 1.17 -7.80 -7.96
C MET A 99 0.64 -7.83 -9.40
N GLY A 100 0.40 -9.02 -9.95
CA GLY A 100 -0.16 -9.16 -11.29
C GLY A 100 -1.54 -8.55 -11.49
N LYS A 101 -2.27 -8.31 -10.40
CA LYS A 101 -3.59 -7.67 -10.45
C LYS A 101 -3.52 -6.17 -10.73
N ILE A 102 -2.36 -5.58 -10.49
CA ILE A 102 -2.15 -4.13 -10.64
C ILE A 102 -1.01 -3.79 -11.61
N SER A 103 -0.39 -4.78 -12.17
CA SER A 103 0.69 -4.57 -13.15
C SER A 103 0.17 -4.31 -14.55
#